data_11918efe8f8375aedaf3ee98034e584b
#
_entry.id   11918efe8f8375aedaf3ee98034e584b
#
_cell.length_a   1.000
_cell.length_b   1.000
_cell.length_c   1.000
_cell.angle_alpha   90.00
_cell.angle_beta   90.00
_cell.angle_gamma   90.00
#
_symmetry.space_group_name_H-M   'P 1'
#
loop_
_entity.id
_entity.type
_entity.pdbx_description
1 polymer ?
#
loop_
_entity_poly.entity_id
_entity_poly.type
_entity_poly.pdbx_seq_one_letter_code
_entity_poly.pdbx_strand_id
1 'polypeptide(L)'
;MFKHVLIPTDGSPKSKKAVKAGIAFAKEFGAKVTVYHAVESVPLYGDGEFVPSPVLEQIEAGAREQAQKYIEEATKVARAAAVPCESQISRPTTVYQGIIEAAKKKRCDVIFMASHGRGELATLVLGSVTLKVLAHSKIPVMVFR
;
A
#
# COMPACT_ATOMS: atom_id res chain seq x y z
N MET A 1 -19.68 -1.80 11.86
CA MET A 1 -18.49 -1.97 12.71
C MET A 1 -17.30 -1.20 12.16
N PHE A 2 -16.75 -1.58 11.01
CA PHE A 2 -15.68 -0.81 10.37
C PHE A 2 -16.25 0.32 9.52
N LYS A 3 -15.67 1.51 9.65
CA LYS A 3 -16.14 2.72 8.95
C LYS A 3 -15.13 3.26 7.93
N HIS A 4 -13.86 2.94 8.11
CA HIS A 4 -12.79 3.42 7.25
C HIS A 4 -11.67 2.39 7.12
N VAL A 5 -11.49 1.84 5.93
CA VAL A 5 -10.53 0.79 5.63
C VAL A 5 -9.30 1.39 4.95
N LEU A 6 -8.09 1.12 5.47
CA LEU A 6 -6.87 1.37 4.72
C LEU A 6 -6.52 0.15 3.89
N ILE A 7 -6.24 0.34 2.60
CA ILE A 7 -5.81 -0.72 1.70
C ILE A 7 -4.48 -0.32 1.07
N PRO A 8 -3.34 -0.85 1.55
CA PRO A 8 -2.06 -0.63 0.91
C PRO A 8 -1.95 -1.44 -0.38
N THR A 9 -1.30 -0.86 -1.38
CA THR A 9 -1.01 -1.52 -2.65
C THR A 9 0.42 -1.25 -3.10
N ASP A 10 1.10 -2.28 -3.59
CA ASP A 10 2.41 -2.19 -4.26
C ASP A 10 2.32 -2.51 -5.76
N GLY A 11 1.09 -2.66 -6.27
CA GLY A 11 0.83 -2.98 -7.67
C GLY A 11 1.08 -4.45 -8.06
N SER A 12 1.52 -5.31 -7.14
CA SER A 12 1.69 -6.73 -7.40
C SER A 12 0.35 -7.43 -7.65
N PRO A 13 0.34 -8.61 -8.32
CA PRO A 13 -0.90 -9.38 -8.54
C PRO A 13 -1.64 -9.72 -7.24
N LYS A 14 -0.92 -10.09 -6.18
CA LYS A 14 -1.51 -10.37 -4.85
C LYS A 14 -2.11 -9.13 -4.23
N SER A 15 -1.43 -8.00 -4.31
CA SER A 15 -1.92 -6.71 -3.85
C SER A 15 -3.20 -6.28 -4.59
N LYS A 16 -3.25 -6.47 -5.91
CA LYS A 16 -4.45 -6.17 -6.71
C LYS A 16 -5.66 -7.03 -6.30
N LYS A 17 -5.43 -8.30 -5.98
CA LYS A 17 -6.49 -9.17 -5.44
C LYS A 17 -6.96 -8.69 -4.07
N ALA A 18 -6.04 -8.30 -3.19
CA ALA A 18 -6.36 -7.75 -1.88
C ALA A 18 -7.13 -6.42 -1.99
N VAL A 19 -6.78 -5.56 -2.95
CA VAL A 19 -7.54 -4.33 -3.23
C VAL A 19 -8.99 -4.63 -3.57
N LYS A 20 -9.24 -5.57 -4.49
CA LYS A 20 -10.60 -5.98 -4.85
C LYS A 20 -11.38 -6.53 -3.65
N ALA A 21 -10.76 -7.42 -2.89
CA ALA A 21 -11.38 -8.02 -1.70
C ALA A 21 -11.63 -6.97 -0.61
N GLY A 22 -10.69 -6.07 -0.36
CA GLY A 22 -10.82 -5.00 0.63
C GLY A 22 -11.91 -3.98 0.28
N ILE A 23 -12.07 -3.67 -1.01
CA ILE A 23 -13.16 -2.81 -1.48
C ILE A 23 -14.51 -3.49 -1.32
N ALA A 24 -14.61 -4.80 -1.65
CA ALA A 24 -15.83 -5.58 -1.41
C ALA A 24 -16.16 -5.65 0.09
N PHE A 25 -15.17 -5.88 0.93
CA PHE A 25 -15.32 -5.83 2.38
C PHE A 25 -15.84 -4.47 2.86
N ALA A 26 -15.23 -3.37 2.41
CA ALA A 26 -15.68 -2.03 2.77
C ALA A 26 -17.14 -1.78 2.35
N LYS A 27 -17.53 -2.26 1.18
CA LYS A 27 -18.90 -2.15 0.69
C LYS A 27 -19.91 -2.82 1.60
N GLU A 28 -19.61 -4.04 2.08
CA GLU A 28 -20.49 -4.80 2.99
C GLU A 28 -20.73 -4.06 4.31
N PHE A 29 -19.73 -3.31 4.80
CA PHE A 29 -19.85 -2.53 6.04
C PHE A 29 -20.32 -1.09 5.82
N GLY A 30 -20.55 -0.67 4.59
CA GLY A 30 -20.84 0.74 4.28
C GLY A 30 -19.64 1.66 4.61
N ALA A 31 -18.43 1.13 4.59
CA ALA A 31 -17.22 1.86 4.94
C ALA A 31 -16.63 2.59 3.73
N LYS A 32 -15.91 3.67 3.99
CA LYS A 32 -15.05 4.32 2.99
C LYS A 32 -13.66 3.66 2.98
N VAL A 33 -12.92 3.91 1.92
CA VAL A 33 -11.58 3.34 1.70
C VAL A 33 -10.54 4.45 1.54
N THR A 34 -9.37 4.26 2.10
CA THR A 34 -8.15 4.96 1.67
C THR A 34 -7.21 3.93 1.03
N VAL A 35 -6.92 4.11 -0.25
CA VAL A 35 -5.87 3.36 -0.92
C VAL A 35 -4.52 4.04 -0.66
N TYR A 36 -3.52 3.27 -0.28
CA TYR A 36 -2.21 3.78 0.09
C TYR A 36 -1.10 3.11 -0.70
N HIS A 37 -0.15 3.90 -1.18
CA HIS A 37 1.11 3.40 -1.74
C HIS A 37 2.30 4.08 -1.08
N ALA A 38 3.28 3.28 -0.66
CA ALA A 38 4.56 3.74 -0.15
C ALA A 38 5.57 3.75 -1.29
N VAL A 39 6.13 4.91 -1.59
CA VAL A 39 7.26 5.04 -2.52
C VAL A 39 8.53 4.72 -1.75
N GLU A 40 9.28 3.71 -2.18
CA GLU A 40 10.54 3.35 -1.56
C GLU A 40 11.62 4.41 -1.87
N SER A 41 12.49 4.67 -0.90
CA SER A 41 13.59 5.61 -1.07
C SER A 41 14.60 5.08 -2.08
N VAL A 42 15.05 5.96 -2.99
CA VAL A 42 16.10 5.63 -3.94
C VAL A 42 17.45 5.70 -3.23
N PRO A 43 18.32 4.67 -3.36
CA PRO A 43 19.68 4.76 -2.84
C PRO A 43 20.46 5.89 -3.49
N LEU A 44 21.15 6.71 -2.68
CA LEU A 44 22.03 7.75 -3.19
C LEU A 44 23.31 7.19 -3.82
N TYR A 45 23.63 5.95 -3.53
CA TYR A 45 24.80 5.24 -4.03
C TYR A 45 24.36 3.97 -4.75
N GLY A 46 24.85 3.78 -5.98
CA GLY A 46 24.73 2.53 -6.73
C GLY A 46 26.12 1.91 -6.88
N ASP A 47 26.28 0.63 -6.57
CA ASP A 47 27.56 -0.12 -6.67
C ASP A 47 28.74 0.57 -5.95
N GLY A 48 28.46 1.29 -4.84
CA GLY A 48 29.47 2.03 -4.08
C GLY A 48 29.82 3.41 -4.64
N GLU A 49 29.21 3.81 -5.74
CA GLU A 49 29.39 5.15 -6.35
C GLU A 49 28.16 6.02 -6.15
N PHE A 50 28.39 7.34 -6.10
CA PHE A 50 27.32 8.34 -6.00
C PHE A 50 26.50 8.37 -7.29
N VAL A 51 25.16 8.27 -7.18
CA VAL A 51 24.26 8.33 -8.33
C VAL A 51 24.12 9.78 -8.78
N PRO A 52 24.43 10.13 -10.05
CA PRO A 52 24.30 11.50 -10.55
C PRO A 52 22.87 12.05 -10.45
N SER A 53 22.73 13.33 -10.11
CA SER A 53 21.43 13.99 -9.95
C SER A 53 20.45 13.80 -11.12
N PRO A 54 20.86 13.90 -12.40
CA PRO A 54 19.94 13.64 -13.51
C PRO A 54 19.36 12.22 -13.52
N VAL A 55 20.17 11.22 -13.10
CA VAL A 55 19.73 9.84 -13.01
C VAL A 55 18.76 9.67 -11.85
N LEU A 56 19.04 10.27 -10.69
CA LEU A 56 18.14 10.28 -9.54
C LEU A 56 16.79 10.91 -9.89
N GLU A 57 16.80 12.04 -10.59
CA GLU A 57 15.56 12.70 -11.03
C GLU A 57 14.71 11.82 -11.94
N GLN A 58 15.34 11.09 -12.86
CA GLN A 58 14.64 10.14 -13.72
C GLN A 58 14.04 8.98 -12.94
N ILE A 59 14.78 8.41 -11.99
CA ILE A 59 14.30 7.32 -11.14
C ILE A 59 13.12 7.80 -10.27
N GLU A 60 13.23 8.99 -9.69
CA GLU A 60 12.17 9.55 -8.86
C GLU A 60 10.91 9.90 -9.66
N ALA A 61 11.07 10.42 -10.88
CA ALA A 61 9.95 10.66 -11.78
C ALA A 61 9.25 9.37 -12.16
N GLY A 62 9.99 8.31 -12.48
CA GLY A 62 9.45 6.99 -12.76
C GLY A 62 8.72 6.38 -11.56
N ALA A 63 9.27 6.54 -10.36
CA ALA A 63 8.64 6.06 -9.13
C ALA A 63 7.32 6.79 -8.85
N ARG A 64 7.25 8.10 -9.08
CA ARG A 64 6.01 8.89 -8.94
C ARG A 64 4.95 8.47 -9.95
N GLU A 65 5.33 8.31 -11.21
CA GLU A 65 4.43 7.83 -12.25
C GLU A 65 3.87 6.46 -11.93
N GLN A 66 4.73 5.55 -11.47
CA GLN A 66 4.33 4.20 -11.09
C GLN A 66 3.39 4.21 -9.88
N ALA A 67 3.66 5.04 -8.88
CA ALA A 67 2.80 5.22 -7.71
C ALA A 67 1.41 5.71 -8.12
N GLN A 68 1.36 6.72 -8.98
CA GLN A 68 0.10 7.26 -9.50
C GLN A 68 -0.70 6.20 -10.24
N LYS A 69 -0.05 5.41 -11.07
CA LYS A 69 -0.68 4.29 -11.80
C LYS A 69 -1.32 3.27 -10.85
N TYR A 70 -0.62 2.84 -9.81
CA TYR A 70 -1.15 1.89 -8.84
C TYR A 70 -2.37 2.44 -8.10
N ILE A 71 -2.30 3.70 -7.70
CA ILE A 71 -3.42 4.39 -7.05
C ILE A 71 -4.62 4.51 -7.98
N GLU A 72 -4.42 4.88 -9.24
CA GLU A 72 -5.50 4.99 -10.22
C GLU A 72 -6.17 3.65 -10.49
N GLU A 73 -5.40 2.58 -10.64
CA GLU A 73 -5.94 1.23 -10.81
C GLU A 73 -6.85 0.83 -9.63
N ALA A 74 -6.39 1.09 -8.41
CA ALA A 74 -7.15 0.76 -7.20
C ALA A 74 -8.40 1.64 -7.02
N THR A 75 -8.29 2.93 -7.29
CA THR A 75 -9.42 3.86 -7.17
C THR A 75 -10.50 3.60 -8.22
N LYS A 76 -10.12 3.12 -9.41
CA LYS A 76 -11.08 2.65 -10.42
C LYS A 76 -11.93 1.49 -9.92
N VAL A 77 -11.33 0.53 -9.22
CA VAL A 77 -12.06 -0.60 -8.62
C VAL A 77 -13.08 -0.10 -7.58
N ALA A 78 -12.68 0.83 -6.72
CA ALA A 78 -13.58 1.42 -5.73
C ALA A 78 -14.74 2.18 -6.38
N ARG A 79 -14.46 2.97 -7.40
CA ARG A 79 -15.48 3.71 -8.15
C ARG A 79 -16.48 2.76 -8.82
N ALA A 80 -16.03 1.71 -9.48
CA ALA A 80 -16.90 0.71 -10.09
C ALA A 80 -17.78 -0.01 -9.06
N ALA A 81 -17.32 -0.16 -7.82
CA ALA A 81 -18.07 -0.74 -6.72
C ALA A 81 -18.97 0.28 -5.98
N ALA A 82 -18.92 1.55 -6.36
CA ALA A 82 -19.59 2.68 -5.68
C ALA A 82 -19.20 2.81 -4.20
N VAL A 83 -17.91 2.55 -3.88
CA VAL A 83 -17.33 2.72 -2.55
C VAL A 83 -16.60 4.06 -2.49
N PRO A 84 -16.92 4.95 -1.51
CA PRO A 84 -16.16 6.18 -1.33
C PRO A 84 -14.69 5.90 -1.10
N CYS A 85 -13.82 6.51 -1.90
CA CYS A 85 -12.40 6.21 -1.90
C CYS A 85 -11.56 7.48 -1.98
N GLU A 86 -10.62 7.61 -1.09
CA GLU A 86 -9.53 8.57 -1.14
C GLU A 86 -8.20 7.84 -1.30
N SER A 87 -7.15 8.58 -1.64
CA SER A 87 -5.82 8.02 -1.83
C SER A 87 -4.77 8.77 -1.06
N GLN A 88 -3.69 8.08 -0.73
CA GLN A 88 -2.51 8.68 -0.12
C GLN A 88 -1.25 8.00 -0.65
N ILE A 89 -0.27 8.81 -1.03
CA ILE A 89 1.07 8.39 -1.40
C ILE A 89 2.03 9.07 -0.44
N SER A 90 3.01 8.34 0.08
CA SER A 90 4.09 8.91 0.87
C SER A 90 5.40 8.19 0.60
N ARG A 91 6.50 8.81 1.05
CA ARG A 91 7.83 8.22 1.00
C ARG A 91 8.34 8.01 2.43
N PRO A 92 7.92 6.91 3.07
CA PRO A 92 8.31 6.62 4.46
C PRO A 92 9.74 6.10 4.54
N THR A 93 10.29 6.07 5.75
CA THR A 93 11.58 5.41 6.02
C THR A 93 11.50 3.91 5.74
N THR A 94 10.41 3.26 6.15
CA THR A 94 10.10 1.86 5.83
C THR A 94 8.64 1.72 5.40
N VAL A 95 8.35 0.74 4.55
CA VAL A 95 7.00 0.54 4.01
C VAL A 95 5.98 0.28 5.13
N TYR A 96 6.30 -0.60 6.09
CA TYR A 96 5.37 -0.93 7.17
C TYR A 96 5.02 0.26 8.05
N GLN A 97 6.01 1.13 8.34
CA GLN A 97 5.77 2.37 9.09
C GLN A 97 4.85 3.31 8.31
N GLY A 98 5.08 3.46 7.01
CA GLY A 98 4.24 4.26 6.14
C GLY A 98 2.77 3.80 6.13
N ILE A 99 2.54 2.49 6.10
CA ILE A 99 1.19 1.90 6.15
C ILE A 99 0.50 2.26 7.48
N ILE A 100 1.18 2.06 8.59
CA ILE A 100 0.63 2.34 9.93
C ILE A 100 0.37 3.84 10.12
N GLU A 101 1.29 4.69 9.70
CA GLU A 101 1.16 6.15 9.76
C GLU A 101 0.00 6.65 8.90
N ALA A 102 -0.14 6.14 7.68
CA ALA A 102 -1.25 6.47 6.81
C ALA A 102 -2.60 6.09 7.44
N ALA A 103 -2.69 4.90 8.03
CA ALA A 103 -3.89 4.45 8.72
C ALA A 103 -4.26 5.37 9.90
N LYS A 104 -3.27 5.77 10.70
CA LYS A 104 -3.46 6.71 11.82
C LYS A 104 -3.89 8.09 11.33
N LYS A 105 -3.16 8.65 10.36
CA LYS A 105 -3.41 9.99 9.80
C LYS A 105 -4.81 10.10 9.21
N LYS A 106 -5.24 9.07 8.51
CA LYS A 106 -6.56 8.98 7.90
C LYS A 106 -7.67 8.50 8.85
N ARG A 107 -7.31 8.17 10.08
CA ARG A 107 -8.23 7.63 11.10
C ARG A 107 -8.97 6.38 10.60
N CYS A 108 -8.22 5.50 9.93
CA CYS A 108 -8.73 4.20 9.55
C CYS A 108 -8.87 3.30 10.78
N ASP A 109 -9.88 2.47 10.79
CA ASP A 109 -10.18 1.56 11.91
C ASP A 109 -9.84 0.09 11.60
N VAL A 110 -9.42 -0.18 10.37
CA VAL A 110 -8.86 -1.47 9.96
C VAL A 110 -7.88 -1.27 8.79
N ILE A 111 -6.83 -2.09 8.78
CA ILE A 111 -5.91 -2.23 7.64
C ILE A 111 -6.23 -3.55 6.95
N PHE A 112 -6.55 -3.51 5.66
CA PHE A 112 -6.82 -4.69 4.84
C PHE A 112 -5.71 -4.85 3.82
N MET A 113 -4.88 -5.88 3.94
CA MET A 113 -3.69 -6.02 3.13
C MET A 113 -3.45 -7.43 2.62
N ALA A 114 -2.67 -7.55 1.55
CA ALA A 114 -2.23 -8.83 1.02
C ALA A 114 -1.29 -9.55 1.98
N SER A 115 -1.25 -10.87 1.90
CA SER A 115 -0.32 -11.69 2.67
C SER A 115 1.14 -11.51 2.26
N HIS A 116 1.39 -11.14 0.99
CA HIS A 116 2.72 -10.95 0.40
C HIS A 116 2.70 -9.74 -0.52
N GLY A 117 3.86 -9.09 -0.65
CA GLY A 117 4.09 -8.04 -1.62
C GLY A 117 4.89 -8.50 -2.82
N ARG A 118 5.51 -7.54 -3.50
CA ARG A 118 6.38 -7.76 -4.66
C ARG A 118 7.67 -8.45 -4.24
N GLY A 119 8.11 -9.44 -5.04
CA GLY A 119 9.37 -10.14 -4.82
C GLY A 119 9.40 -11.10 -3.64
N GLU A 120 8.29 -11.29 -2.95
CA GLU A 120 8.18 -12.21 -1.83
C GLU A 120 8.11 -13.67 -2.30
N LEU A 121 8.79 -14.55 -1.57
CA LEU A 121 8.78 -15.98 -1.86
C LEU A 121 7.41 -16.59 -1.54
N ALA A 122 6.86 -17.32 -2.50
CA ALA A 122 5.56 -18.00 -2.34
C ALA A 122 5.55 -19.07 -1.23
N THR A 123 6.73 -19.54 -0.82
CA THR A 123 6.91 -20.53 0.26
C THR A 123 6.72 -19.94 1.66
N LEU A 124 6.80 -18.62 1.81
CA LEU A 124 6.55 -17.97 3.10
C LEU A 124 5.05 -17.93 3.39
N VAL A 125 4.69 -18.13 4.65
CA VAL A 125 3.29 -18.01 5.10
C VAL A 125 2.82 -16.57 5.00
N LEU A 126 3.67 -15.61 5.42
CA LEU A 126 3.42 -14.17 5.31
C LEU A 126 4.67 -13.46 4.82
N GLY A 127 4.47 -12.37 4.06
CA GLY A 127 5.54 -11.49 3.63
C GLY A 127 6.10 -10.64 4.77
N SER A 128 7.30 -10.11 4.57
CA SER A 128 8.03 -9.32 5.58
C SER A 128 7.28 -8.05 6.01
N VAL A 129 6.71 -7.33 5.07
CA VAL A 129 5.92 -6.11 5.38
C VAL A 129 4.67 -6.46 6.17
N THR A 130 3.96 -7.51 5.78
CA THR A 130 2.76 -7.98 6.48
C THR A 130 3.06 -8.37 7.93
N LEU A 131 4.13 -9.12 8.15
CA LEU A 131 4.58 -9.49 9.49
C LEU A 131 4.90 -8.26 10.35
N LYS A 132 5.59 -7.27 9.81
CA LYS A 132 5.93 -6.04 10.53
C LYS A 132 4.70 -5.18 10.83
N VAL A 133 3.75 -5.09 9.92
CA VAL A 133 2.48 -4.39 10.18
C VAL A 133 1.72 -5.07 11.33
N LEU A 134 1.59 -6.39 11.30
CA LEU A 134 0.96 -7.17 12.37
C LEU A 134 1.64 -6.97 13.71
N ALA A 135 2.98 -6.95 13.73
CA ALA A 135 3.76 -6.80 14.96
C ALA A 135 3.66 -5.40 15.59
N HIS A 136 3.49 -4.35 14.79
CA HIS A 136 3.60 -2.96 15.25
C HIS A 136 2.29 -2.17 15.22
N SER A 137 1.27 -2.65 14.51
CA SER A 137 0.00 -1.94 14.42
C SER A 137 -0.84 -2.10 15.68
N LYS A 138 -1.41 -0.98 16.15
CA LYS A 138 -2.48 -0.98 17.14
C LYS A 138 -3.87 -0.98 16.50
N ILE A 139 -3.92 -0.78 15.18
CA ILE A 139 -5.15 -0.85 14.40
C ILE A 139 -5.31 -2.30 13.96
N PRO A 140 -6.52 -2.89 14.01
CA PRO A 140 -6.80 -4.23 13.51
C PRO A 140 -6.28 -4.41 12.08
N VAL A 141 -5.70 -5.58 11.81
CA VAL A 141 -5.16 -5.92 10.49
C VAL A 141 -5.84 -7.17 9.98
N MET A 142 -6.44 -7.06 8.80
CA MET A 142 -7.01 -8.18 8.08
C MET A 142 -6.05 -8.55 6.94
N VAL A 143 -5.60 -9.80 6.94
CA VAL A 143 -4.67 -10.32 5.93
C VAL A 143 -5.43 -11.18 4.92
N PHE A 144 -5.36 -10.78 3.66
CA PHE A 144 -5.96 -11.52 2.55
C PHE A 144 -4.91 -12.40 1.87
N ARG A 145 -5.20 -13.70 1.78
CA ARG A 145 -4.29 -14.71 1.19
C ARG A 145 -4.77 -15.11 -0.19
#